data_16e781d1c01a289587625e0f66a4e20e
#
_entry.id   16e781d1c01a289587625e0f66a4e20e
#
_cell.length_a   1.000
_cell.length_b   1.000
_cell.length_c   1.000
_cell.angle_alpha   90.00
_cell.angle_beta   90.00
_cell.angle_gamma   90.00
#
_symmetry.space_group_name_H-M   'P 1'
#
loop_
_entity.id
_entity.type
_entity.pdbx_description
1 polymer ?
#
loop_
_entity_poly.entity_id
_entity_poly.type
_entity_poly.pdbx_seq_one_letter_code
_entity_poly.pdbx_strand_id
1 'polypeptide(L)'
;MEEELSVESRISPPSLSCPKCDALLPSKLGEITCTMCAAKVKVEHIGTRKKWVDEKVSCPECEKVLIVGVDERPANLQCASCSCQFTVKPNVPRIEVQCPGCQRRLRMKKRPGERVIDCPACETTFKVKF
;
A
#
# COMPACT_ATOMS: atom_id res chain seq x y z
N MET A 1 -20.89 16.99 2.22
CA MET A 1 -19.89 16.02 1.80
C MET A 1 -19.42 15.24 3.02
N GLU A 2 -19.62 13.97 3.01
CA GLU A 2 -19.06 13.12 4.04
C GLU A 2 -17.58 12.87 3.73
N GLU A 3 -16.71 13.28 4.64
CA GLU A 3 -15.30 12.94 4.52
C GLU A 3 -15.12 11.45 4.82
N GLU A 4 -14.53 10.72 3.89
CA GLU A 4 -14.21 9.33 4.10
C GLU A 4 -13.02 9.22 5.07
N LEU A 5 -13.28 8.68 6.26
CA LEU A 5 -12.25 8.46 7.25
C LEU A 5 -11.45 7.21 6.91
N SER A 6 -10.14 7.30 7.02
CA SER A 6 -9.26 6.18 6.72
C SER A 6 -8.06 6.15 7.65
N VAL A 7 -7.58 4.94 7.93
CA VAL A 7 -6.39 4.67 8.73
C VAL A 7 -5.48 3.76 7.92
N GLU A 8 -4.17 4.00 7.96
CA GLU A 8 -3.20 3.15 7.29
C GLU A 8 -2.82 1.96 8.17
N SER A 9 -2.80 0.75 7.59
CA SER A 9 -2.35 -0.46 8.27
C SER A 9 -0.86 -0.34 8.65
N ARG A 10 -0.49 -0.87 9.81
CA ARG A 10 0.91 -0.89 10.26
C ARG A 10 1.67 -2.09 9.71
N ILE A 11 0.96 -3.09 9.19
CA ILE A 11 1.55 -4.31 8.67
C ILE A 11 1.55 -4.24 7.16
N SER A 12 2.75 -4.17 6.57
CA SER A 12 2.90 -4.18 5.11
C SER A 12 3.06 -5.60 4.60
N PRO A 13 2.46 -5.92 3.43
CA PRO A 13 2.76 -7.18 2.76
C PRO A 13 4.21 -7.19 2.28
N PRO A 14 4.86 -8.36 2.20
CA PRO A 14 6.20 -8.45 1.66
C PRO A 14 6.25 -8.03 0.19
N SER A 15 7.41 -7.55 -0.26
CA SER A 15 7.63 -7.17 -1.65
C SER A 15 7.51 -8.38 -2.56
N LEU A 16 6.71 -8.26 -3.61
CA LEU A 16 6.43 -9.34 -4.56
C LEU A 16 7.02 -9.02 -5.92
N SER A 17 7.59 -10.04 -6.55
CA SER A 17 8.12 -9.95 -7.91
C SER A 17 7.40 -10.93 -8.82
N CYS A 18 7.16 -10.53 -10.08
CA CYS A 18 6.57 -11.41 -11.07
C CYS A 18 7.54 -12.54 -11.43
N PRO A 19 7.11 -13.82 -11.37
CA PRO A 19 7.99 -14.94 -11.72
C PRO A 19 8.37 -15.00 -13.19
N LYS A 20 7.68 -14.27 -14.07
CA LYS A 20 7.96 -14.22 -15.50
C LYS A 20 8.86 -13.07 -15.92
N CYS A 21 8.61 -11.85 -15.41
CA CYS A 21 9.33 -10.65 -15.85
C CYS A 21 10.07 -9.92 -14.72
N ASP A 22 10.03 -10.43 -13.49
CA ASP A 22 10.62 -9.84 -12.29
C ASP A 22 10.13 -8.42 -11.96
N ALA A 23 9.06 -7.97 -12.59
CA ALA A 23 8.47 -6.67 -12.28
C ALA A 23 7.79 -6.68 -10.91
N LEU A 24 7.72 -5.52 -10.26
CA LEU A 24 7.03 -5.38 -8.99
C LEU A 24 5.54 -5.67 -9.15
N LEU A 25 5.01 -6.53 -8.31
CA LEU A 25 3.58 -6.83 -8.26
C LEU A 25 2.85 -5.93 -7.26
N PRO A 26 1.53 -5.67 -7.48
CA PRO A 26 0.73 -4.96 -6.49
C PRO A 26 0.73 -5.66 -5.13
N SER A 27 0.70 -4.88 -4.05
CA SER A 27 0.68 -5.40 -2.67
C SER A 27 -0.72 -5.89 -2.28
N LYS A 28 -1.24 -6.85 -3.04
CA LYS A 28 -2.55 -7.48 -2.80
C LYS A 28 -2.39 -8.97 -2.62
N LEU A 29 -3.31 -9.57 -1.87
CA LEU A 29 -3.38 -11.02 -1.71
C LEU A 29 -4.42 -11.61 -2.67
N GLY A 30 -4.23 -12.86 -3.02
CA GLY A 30 -5.08 -13.58 -3.96
C GLY A 30 -4.55 -13.54 -5.39
N GLU A 31 -5.44 -13.63 -6.37
CA GLU A 31 -5.07 -13.60 -7.78
C GLU A 31 -4.89 -12.16 -8.25
N ILE A 32 -3.70 -11.83 -8.74
CA ILE A 32 -3.36 -10.52 -9.26
C ILE A 32 -2.76 -10.66 -10.67
N THR A 33 -2.90 -9.60 -11.47
CA THR A 33 -2.32 -9.54 -12.82
C THR A 33 -1.09 -8.63 -12.81
N CYS A 34 0.03 -9.12 -13.36
CA CYS A 34 1.22 -8.30 -13.52
C CYS A 34 0.96 -7.15 -14.49
N THR A 35 1.33 -5.91 -14.08
CA THR A 35 1.13 -4.71 -14.90
C THR A 35 2.07 -4.62 -16.10
N MET A 36 3.19 -5.36 -16.08
CA MET A 36 4.19 -5.31 -17.13
C MET A 36 4.04 -6.39 -18.20
N CYS A 37 3.77 -7.64 -17.80
CA CYS A 37 3.64 -8.76 -18.73
C CYS A 37 2.23 -9.38 -18.78
N ALA A 38 1.28 -8.84 -18.04
CA ALA A 38 -0.10 -9.31 -17.94
C ALA A 38 -0.25 -10.77 -17.47
N ALA A 39 0.78 -11.34 -16.84
CA ALA A 39 0.72 -12.68 -16.27
C ALA A 39 -0.16 -12.69 -15.02
N LYS A 40 -0.98 -13.73 -14.87
CA LYS A 40 -1.77 -13.93 -13.66
C LYS A 40 -0.92 -14.62 -12.60
N VAL A 41 -0.85 -14.02 -11.42
CA VAL A 41 -0.06 -14.54 -10.31
C VAL A 41 -0.94 -14.70 -9.08
N LYS A 42 -0.87 -15.86 -8.46
CA LYS A 42 -1.56 -16.12 -7.20
C LYS A 42 -0.61 -15.83 -6.04
N VAL A 43 -1.02 -14.92 -5.16
CA VAL A 43 -0.21 -14.48 -4.02
C VAL A 43 -0.86 -14.96 -2.73
N GLU A 44 -0.10 -15.71 -1.93
CA GLU A 44 -0.54 -16.21 -0.63
C GLU A 44 0.46 -15.79 0.44
N HIS A 45 0.00 -15.02 1.43
CA HIS A 45 0.80 -14.61 2.58
C HIS A 45 0.06 -14.93 3.87
N ILE A 46 0.02 -16.20 4.24
CA ILE A 46 -0.70 -16.69 5.41
C ILE A 46 -0.22 -15.99 6.69
N GLY A 47 1.10 -15.78 6.84
CA GLY A 47 1.67 -15.08 7.98
C GLY A 47 1.20 -13.63 8.10
N THR A 48 1.15 -12.89 6.98
CA THR A 48 0.67 -11.52 6.94
C THR A 48 -0.83 -11.43 7.22
N ARG A 49 -1.62 -12.34 6.66
CA ARG A 49 -3.06 -12.42 6.92
C ARG A 49 -3.36 -12.61 8.40
N LYS A 50 -2.63 -13.51 9.07
CA LYS A 50 -2.78 -13.73 10.51
C LYS A 50 -2.48 -12.48 11.32
N LYS A 51 -1.44 -11.74 10.96
CA LYS A 51 -1.09 -10.47 11.61
C LYS A 51 -2.15 -9.40 11.40
N TRP A 52 -2.75 -9.35 10.22
CA TRP A 52 -3.84 -8.43 9.92
C TRP A 52 -5.08 -8.70 10.77
N VAL A 53 -5.44 -9.98 10.96
CA VAL A 53 -6.59 -10.36 11.80
C VAL A 53 -6.43 -9.87 13.25
N ASP A 54 -5.21 -9.87 13.77
CA ASP A 54 -4.91 -9.44 15.13
C ASP A 54 -4.44 -7.96 15.19
N GLU A 55 -4.46 -7.24 14.09
CA GLU A 55 -3.99 -5.86 14.06
C GLU A 55 -4.91 -4.94 14.87
N LYS A 56 -4.29 -4.13 15.72
CA LYS A 56 -4.99 -3.11 16.51
C LYS A 56 -4.88 -1.76 15.81
N VAL A 57 -6.02 -1.13 15.56
CA VAL A 57 -6.10 0.20 14.97
C VAL A 57 -6.88 1.14 15.87
N SER A 58 -6.54 2.43 15.84
CA SER A 58 -7.26 3.44 16.62
C SER A 58 -8.35 4.08 15.77
N CYS A 59 -9.56 4.23 16.34
CA CYS A 59 -10.64 4.93 15.65
C CYS A 59 -10.22 6.40 15.40
N PRO A 60 -10.39 6.93 14.15
CA PRO A 60 -10.01 8.31 13.85
C PRO A 60 -10.89 9.36 14.52
N GLU A 61 -12.05 8.98 15.04
CA GLU A 61 -12.98 9.91 15.73
C GLU A 61 -12.80 9.90 17.24
N CYS A 62 -12.86 8.74 17.90
CA CYS A 62 -12.82 8.64 19.36
C CYS A 62 -11.52 8.06 19.90
N GLU A 63 -10.56 7.72 19.06
CA GLU A 63 -9.26 7.15 19.40
C GLU A 63 -9.31 5.81 20.16
N LYS A 64 -10.46 5.15 20.17
CA LYS A 64 -10.58 3.84 20.80
C LYS A 64 -9.83 2.79 19.98
N VAL A 65 -9.09 1.91 20.65
CA VAL A 65 -8.36 0.82 20.00
C VAL A 65 -9.34 -0.30 19.63
N LEU A 66 -9.31 -0.68 18.34
CA LEU A 66 -10.15 -1.72 17.77
C LEU A 66 -9.29 -2.82 17.17
N ILE A 67 -9.78 -4.05 17.19
CA ILE A 67 -9.15 -5.18 16.50
C ILE A 67 -9.81 -5.30 15.13
N VAL A 68 -9.01 -5.35 14.07
CA VAL A 68 -9.52 -5.38 12.69
C VAL A 68 -10.30 -6.66 12.40
N GLY A 69 -9.79 -7.82 12.78
CA GLY A 69 -10.49 -9.11 12.64
C GLY A 69 -10.73 -9.60 11.21
N VAL A 70 -10.11 -8.94 10.20
CA VAL A 70 -10.24 -9.31 8.78
C VAL A 70 -8.86 -9.48 8.17
N ASP A 71 -8.73 -10.44 7.27
CA ASP A 71 -7.46 -10.79 6.64
C ASP A 71 -7.25 -10.13 5.28
N GLU A 72 -7.92 -9.02 5.02
CA GLU A 72 -7.79 -8.28 3.75
C GLU A 72 -7.58 -6.79 3.99
N ARG A 73 -7.01 -6.12 3.01
CA ARG A 73 -6.84 -4.66 2.97
C ARG A 73 -7.17 -4.17 1.55
N PRO A 74 -7.96 -3.07 1.37
CA PRO A 74 -8.57 -2.28 2.43
C PRO A 74 -9.69 -3.00 3.17
N ALA A 75 -9.81 -2.74 4.47
CA ALA A 75 -10.87 -3.31 5.31
C ALA A 75 -11.79 -2.20 5.84
N ASN A 76 -13.08 -2.43 5.77
CA ASN A 76 -14.08 -1.49 6.28
C ASN A 76 -14.45 -1.86 7.71
N LEU A 77 -14.30 -0.93 8.64
CA LEU A 77 -14.61 -1.14 10.06
C LEU A 77 -15.61 -0.11 10.56
N GLN A 78 -16.31 -0.48 11.61
CA GLN A 78 -17.20 0.40 12.33
C GLN A 78 -16.83 0.39 13.81
N CYS A 79 -16.64 1.57 14.39
CA CYS A 79 -16.38 1.70 15.81
C CYS A 79 -17.65 1.43 16.61
N ALA A 80 -17.60 0.48 17.54
CA ALA A 80 -18.73 0.16 18.40
C ALA A 80 -19.03 1.26 19.43
N SER A 81 -18.05 2.12 19.72
CA SER A 81 -18.19 3.18 20.73
C SER A 81 -18.84 4.44 20.17
N CYS A 82 -18.40 4.94 19.01
CA CYS A 82 -18.90 6.17 18.40
C CYS A 82 -19.66 5.94 17.10
N SER A 83 -19.83 4.70 16.65
CA SER A 83 -20.48 4.31 15.40
C SER A 83 -19.84 4.89 14.14
N CYS A 84 -18.61 5.38 14.23
CA CYS A 84 -17.87 5.89 13.09
C CYS A 84 -17.45 4.76 12.16
N GLN A 85 -17.68 4.93 10.86
CA GLN A 85 -17.21 4.01 9.85
C GLN A 85 -15.91 4.54 9.23
N PHE A 86 -14.92 3.69 9.10
CA PHE A 86 -13.65 4.05 8.49
C PHE A 86 -13.05 2.87 7.74
N THR A 87 -12.11 3.15 6.84
CA THR A 87 -11.43 2.16 6.03
C THR A 87 -9.97 2.03 6.48
N VAL A 88 -9.50 0.81 6.70
CA VAL A 88 -8.08 0.53 6.97
C VAL A 88 -7.41 0.27 5.62
N LYS A 89 -6.57 1.22 5.17
CA LYS A 89 -5.86 1.13 3.90
C LYS A 89 -4.64 0.22 4.01
N PRO A 90 -4.22 -0.44 2.91
CA PRO A 90 -3.00 -1.25 2.93
C PRO A 90 -1.77 -0.38 3.17
N ASN A 91 -0.80 -0.93 3.89
CA ASN A 91 0.48 -0.26 4.11
C ASN A 91 1.33 -0.40 2.84
N VAL A 92 1.64 0.72 2.20
CA VAL A 92 2.51 0.75 1.02
C VAL A 92 3.88 1.25 1.45
N PRO A 93 4.95 0.42 1.32
CA PRO A 93 6.29 0.86 1.69
C PRO A 93 6.77 1.99 0.78
N ARG A 94 7.48 2.96 1.37
CA ARG A 94 8.07 4.08 0.63
C ARG A 94 9.49 3.74 0.23
N ILE A 95 9.87 4.16 -0.97
CA ILE A 95 11.23 4.00 -1.50
C ILE A 95 11.84 5.36 -1.77
N GLU A 96 13.17 5.42 -1.81
CA GLU A 96 13.90 6.62 -2.21
C GLU A 96 14.38 6.49 -3.65
N VAL A 97 14.12 7.51 -4.46
CA VAL A 97 14.56 7.60 -5.84
C VAL A 97 15.46 8.81 -5.99
N GLN A 98 16.59 8.64 -6.66
CA GLN A 98 17.54 9.71 -6.90
C GLN A 98 17.22 10.44 -8.22
N CYS A 99 17.09 11.77 -8.18
CA CYS A 99 16.90 12.57 -9.36
C CYS A 99 18.18 12.58 -10.21
N PRO A 100 18.11 12.26 -11.52
CA PRO A 100 19.31 12.27 -12.37
C PRO A 100 19.83 13.68 -12.68
N GLY A 101 19.02 14.74 -12.45
CA GLY A 101 19.42 16.11 -12.69
C GLY A 101 20.19 16.75 -11.53
N CYS A 102 19.61 16.73 -10.33
CA CYS A 102 20.21 17.37 -9.15
C CYS A 102 20.69 16.38 -8.09
N GLN A 103 20.55 15.08 -8.32
CA GLN A 103 20.93 14.00 -7.41
C GLN A 103 20.22 14.03 -6.04
N ARG A 104 19.12 14.75 -5.95
CA ARG A 104 18.33 14.81 -4.73
C ARG A 104 17.53 13.52 -4.53
N ARG A 105 17.46 13.05 -3.30
CA ARG A 105 16.66 11.87 -2.96
C ARG A 105 15.20 12.24 -2.77
N LEU A 106 14.32 11.56 -3.52
CA LEU A 106 12.88 11.74 -3.44
C LEU A 106 12.24 10.51 -2.81
N ARG A 107 11.36 10.73 -1.85
CA ARG A 107 10.60 9.64 -1.22
C ARG A 107 9.24 9.54 -1.89
N MET A 108 8.88 8.33 -2.29
CA MET A 108 7.58 8.07 -2.92
C MET A 108 7.07 6.69 -2.55
N LYS A 109 5.77 6.49 -2.69
CA LYS A 109 5.16 5.19 -2.49
C LYS A 109 5.55 4.25 -3.64
N LYS A 110 5.95 3.04 -3.27
CA LYS A 110 6.27 1.99 -4.24
C LYS A 110 5.00 1.52 -4.93
N ARG A 111 4.93 1.70 -6.25
CA ARG A 111 3.79 1.28 -7.07
C ARG A 111 4.27 0.45 -8.25
N PRO A 112 3.53 -0.58 -8.67
CA PRO A 112 3.93 -1.38 -9.83
C PRO A 112 3.83 -0.57 -11.13
N GLY A 113 4.77 -0.83 -12.06
CA GLY A 113 4.82 -0.22 -13.37
C GLY A 113 5.82 0.93 -13.49
N GLU A 114 5.79 1.60 -14.64
CA GLU A 114 6.64 2.75 -14.94
C GLU A 114 5.90 4.04 -14.65
N ARG A 115 6.58 5.01 -14.04
CA ARG A 115 6.00 6.31 -13.71
C ARG A 115 6.90 7.44 -14.09
N VAL A 116 6.29 8.53 -14.57
CA VAL A 116 6.96 9.79 -14.85
C VAL A 116 6.92 10.65 -13.60
N ILE A 117 8.08 11.16 -13.18
CA ILE A 117 8.23 11.93 -11.95
C ILE A 117 8.88 13.27 -12.27
N ASP A 118 8.32 14.34 -11.71
CA ASP A 118 8.88 15.68 -11.80
C ASP A 118 9.61 16.02 -10.51
N CYS A 119 10.89 16.35 -10.60
CA CYS A 119 11.66 16.79 -9.44
C CYS A 119 11.25 18.21 -9.04
N PRO A 120 10.77 18.42 -7.79
CA PRO A 120 10.36 19.77 -7.35
C PRO A 120 11.53 20.74 -7.13
N ALA A 121 12.77 20.23 -7.07
CA ALA A 121 13.96 21.04 -6.84
C ALA A 121 14.57 21.58 -8.13
N CYS A 122 14.68 20.77 -9.19
CA CYS A 122 15.31 21.14 -10.45
C CYS A 122 14.38 21.07 -11.66
N GLU A 123 13.11 20.73 -11.46
CA GLU A 123 12.08 20.61 -12.50
C GLU A 123 12.42 19.57 -13.60
N THR A 124 13.36 18.67 -13.33
CA THR A 124 13.71 17.60 -14.27
C THR A 124 12.63 16.51 -14.26
N THR A 125 12.12 16.19 -15.44
CA THR A 125 11.19 15.07 -15.62
C THR A 125 11.96 13.79 -15.94
N PHE A 126 11.70 12.72 -15.20
CA PHE A 126 12.35 11.42 -15.43
C PHE A 126 11.39 10.26 -15.18
N LYS A 127 11.71 9.12 -15.76
CA LYS A 127 10.91 7.91 -15.62
C LYS A 127 11.55 6.97 -14.60
N VAL A 128 10.71 6.42 -13.72
CA VAL A 128 11.14 5.42 -12.73
C VAL A 128 10.38 4.11 -12.99
N LYS A 129 11.13 3.03 -13.09
CA LYS A 129 10.59 1.68 -13.26
C LYS A 129 10.78 0.91 -11.96
N PHE A 130 9.69 0.39 -11.44
CA PHE A 130 9.69 -0.42 -10.24
C PHE A 130 9.69 -1.92 -10.54
#